data_e179c1c204cb67cf2f8831b3f76543a4
#
_entry.id   e179c1c204cb67cf2f8831b3f76543a4
#
_cell.length_a   1.000
_cell.length_b   1.000
_cell.length_c   1.000
_cell.angle_alpha   90.00
_cell.angle_beta   90.00
_cell.angle_gamma   90.00
#
_symmetry.space_group_name_H-M   'P 1'
#
loop_
_entity.id
_entity.type
_entity.pdbx_description
1 polymer ?
#
loop_
_entity_poly.entity_id
_entity_poly.type
_entity_poly.pdbx_seq_one_letter_code
_entity_poly.pdbx_strand_id
1 'polypeptide(L)'
;GGMAGGSADAAAALLAVDQYLYEKRLTERTLGLEELLALAAPLGADVPFVVRAAFPLGGLAVGEGTGTELRIVELPEDMIPLDIVLVAASEGLSTPQVFSELDEGRVAGRYPEAGELQVPSGLLHALTQTEAPIARIHEIGRQLRNDLQGPAVTLAPDLETILTMDNESMVEAFVSGSGPTVAILAEDATAADELAAALRRRGRHAIATQTPAML
;
A
#
# COMPACT_ATOMS: atom_id res chain seq x y z
N GLY A 1 9.77 -2.61 -6.03
CA GLY A 1 8.62 -3.50 -5.79
C GLY A 1 7.84 -3.10 -4.53
N GLY A 2 6.70 -3.74 -4.28
CA GLY A 2 5.88 -3.50 -3.09
C GLY A 2 5.04 -2.23 -3.08
N MET A 3 4.98 -1.47 -4.17
CA MET A 3 4.28 -0.19 -4.27
C MET A 3 3.37 -0.11 -5.50
N ALA A 4 2.95 -1.24 -6.01
CA ALA A 4 2.06 -1.35 -7.18
C ALA A 4 2.45 -0.45 -8.38
N GLY A 5 3.75 -0.16 -8.60
CA GLY A 5 4.21 0.77 -9.64
C GLY A 5 3.76 0.35 -11.05
N GLY A 6 3.88 -0.92 -11.40
CA GLY A 6 3.38 -1.43 -12.67
C GLY A 6 1.86 -1.30 -12.83
N SER A 7 1.10 -1.44 -11.73
CA SER A 7 -0.34 -1.22 -11.73
C SER A 7 -0.69 0.27 -11.88
N ALA A 8 0.13 1.16 -11.30
CA ALA A 8 -0.02 2.59 -11.49
C ALA A 8 0.24 3.01 -12.94
N ASP A 9 1.29 2.46 -13.56
CA ASP A 9 1.60 2.70 -14.98
C ASP A 9 0.48 2.19 -15.91
N ALA A 10 -0.05 0.98 -15.63
CA ALA A 10 -1.15 0.40 -16.39
C ALA A 10 -2.44 1.24 -16.26
N ALA A 11 -2.79 1.67 -15.05
CA ALA A 11 -3.95 2.54 -14.82
C ALA A 11 -3.78 3.89 -15.52
N ALA A 12 -2.60 4.51 -15.40
CA ALA A 12 -2.30 5.78 -16.06
C ALA A 12 -2.38 5.67 -17.59
N ALA A 13 -1.85 4.58 -18.16
CA ALA A 13 -1.94 4.32 -19.59
C ALA A 13 -3.40 4.14 -20.05
N LEU A 14 -4.21 3.38 -19.29
CA LEU A 14 -5.62 3.16 -19.59
C LEU A 14 -6.38 4.49 -19.61
N LEU A 15 -6.24 5.31 -18.58
CA LEU A 15 -6.89 6.61 -18.46
C LEU A 15 -6.42 7.60 -19.54
N ALA A 16 -5.11 7.63 -19.83
CA ALA A 16 -4.55 8.51 -20.84
C ALA A 16 -5.02 8.14 -22.26
N VAL A 17 -5.12 6.84 -22.58
CA VAL A 17 -5.61 6.38 -23.87
C VAL A 17 -7.10 6.72 -24.03
N ASP A 18 -7.92 6.48 -23.02
CA ASP A 18 -9.35 6.83 -23.05
C ASP A 18 -9.53 8.33 -23.31
N GLN A 19 -8.85 9.18 -22.56
CA GLN A 19 -8.88 10.63 -22.75
C GLN A 19 -8.40 11.04 -24.15
N TYR A 20 -7.31 10.43 -24.65
CA TYR A 20 -6.76 10.72 -25.96
C TYR A 20 -7.75 10.39 -27.08
N LEU A 21 -8.40 9.22 -27.00
CA LEU A 21 -9.40 8.81 -28.02
C LEU A 21 -10.56 9.79 -28.09
N TYR A 22 -11.03 10.25 -26.94
CA TYR A 22 -12.09 11.26 -26.87
C TYR A 22 -11.64 12.61 -27.46
N GLU A 23 -10.46 13.11 -27.09
CA GLU A 23 -9.91 14.38 -27.61
C GLU A 23 -9.69 14.36 -29.13
N LYS A 24 -9.33 13.20 -29.67
CA LYS A 24 -9.18 12.99 -31.12
C LYS A 24 -10.49 12.72 -31.84
N ARG A 25 -11.62 12.74 -31.12
CA ARG A 25 -12.97 12.44 -31.62
C ARG A 25 -13.08 11.05 -32.28
N LEU A 26 -12.32 10.10 -31.76
CA LEU A 26 -12.38 8.68 -32.14
C LEU A 26 -13.43 7.93 -31.33
N THR A 27 -13.87 8.49 -30.21
CA THR A 27 -15.00 8.06 -29.39
C THR A 27 -15.94 9.24 -29.14
N GLU A 28 -17.21 8.95 -28.84
CA GLU A 28 -18.20 9.99 -28.55
C GLU A 28 -18.12 10.53 -27.15
N ARG A 29 -17.57 9.74 -26.21
CA ARG A 29 -17.35 10.08 -24.80
C ARG A 29 -16.13 9.34 -24.24
N THR A 30 -15.66 9.74 -23.09
CA THR A 30 -14.80 8.93 -22.26
C THR A 30 -15.58 7.77 -21.63
N LEU A 31 -14.88 6.73 -21.21
CA LEU A 31 -15.46 5.59 -20.51
C LEU A 31 -15.91 5.99 -19.10
N GLY A 32 -16.99 5.39 -18.64
CA GLY A 32 -17.39 5.49 -17.25
C GLY A 32 -16.50 4.63 -16.33
N LEU A 33 -16.58 4.90 -15.02
CA LEU A 33 -15.75 4.19 -14.03
C LEU A 33 -15.91 2.67 -14.14
N GLU A 34 -17.13 2.15 -14.23
CA GLU A 34 -17.39 0.70 -14.31
C GLU A 34 -16.77 0.06 -15.56
N GLU A 35 -16.80 0.77 -16.70
CA GLU A 35 -16.18 0.32 -17.93
C GLU A 35 -14.64 0.27 -17.80
N LEU A 36 -14.06 1.28 -17.15
CA LEU A 36 -12.62 1.33 -16.87
C LEU A 36 -12.20 0.24 -15.88
N LEU A 37 -12.98 -0.01 -14.83
CA LEU A 37 -12.72 -1.09 -13.88
C LEU A 37 -12.77 -2.47 -14.55
N ALA A 38 -13.72 -2.69 -15.44
CA ALA A 38 -13.80 -3.94 -16.21
C ALA A 38 -12.58 -4.16 -17.13
N LEU A 39 -12.01 -3.09 -17.68
CA LEU A 39 -10.78 -3.14 -18.46
C LEU A 39 -9.53 -3.27 -17.58
N ALA A 40 -9.57 -2.74 -16.37
CA ALA A 40 -8.47 -2.76 -15.42
C ALA A 40 -8.26 -4.15 -14.78
N ALA A 41 -9.34 -4.86 -14.45
CA ALA A 41 -9.28 -6.13 -13.73
C ALA A 41 -8.37 -7.20 -14.37
N PRO A 42 -8.38 -7.43 -15.69
CA PRO A 42 -7.48 -8.40 -16.31
C PRO A 42 -6.02 -7.94 -16.42
N LEU A 43 -5.71 -6.67 -16.16
CA LEU A 43 -4.35 -6.12 -16.24
C LEU A 43 -3.53 -6.41 -14.97
N GLY A 44 -4.18 -6.55 -13.82
CA GLY A 44 -3.52 -6.87 -12.56
C GLY A 44 -4.40 -6.56 -11.35
N ALA A 45 -4.13 -7.22 -10.23
CA ALA A 45 -4.92 -7.16 -9.00
C ALA A 45 -5.11 -5.72 -8.46
N ASP A 46 -4.06 -4.89 -8.51
CA ASP A 46 -4.09 -3.54 -7.95
C ASP A 46 -4.58 -2.49 -8.97
N VAL A 47 -4.68 -2.82 -10.28
CA VAL A 47 -5.03 -1.85 -11.33
C VAL A 47 -6.42 -1.25 -11.13
N PRO A 48 -7.47 -2.02 -10.76
CA PRO A 48 -8.78 -1.48 -10.47
C PRO A 48 -8.78 -0.44 -9.34
N PHE A 49 -8.03 -0.70 -8.26
CA PHE A 49 -7.92 0.27 -7.17
C PHE A 49 -7.25 1.56 -7.62
N VAL A 50 -6.17 1.49 -8.39
CA VAL A 50 -5.47 2.69 -8.89
C VAL A 50 -6.34 3.48 -9.86
N VAL A 51 -7.08 2.82 -10.75
CA VAL A 51 -8.08 3.47 -11.61
C VAL A 51 -9.15 4.16 -10.75
N ARG A 52 -9.68 3.47 -9.75
CA ARG A 52 -10.68 4.02 -8.84
C ARG A 52 -10.17 5.24 -8.06
N ALA A 53 -8.91 5.20 -7.60
CA ALA A 53 -8.28 6.28 -6.86
C ALA A 53 -8.07 7.57 -7.69
N ALA A 54 -8.11 7.48 -9.02
CA ALA A 54 -8.06 8.64 -9.92
C ALA A 54 -9.41 9.37 -10.05
N PHE A 55 -10.49 8.83 -9.48
CA PHE A 55 -11.83 9.43 -9.49
C PHE A 55 -12.16 10.03 -8.11
N PRO A 56 -13.07 11.00 -8.04
CA PRO A 56 -13.56 11.52 -6.76
C PRO A 56 -14.03 10.40 -5.83
N LEU A 57 -13.77 10.52 -4.53
CA LEU A 57 -14.07 9.52 -3.51
C LEU A 57 -13.24 8.22 -3.62
N GLY A 58 -12.20 8.19 -4.46
CA GLY A 58 -11.18 7.16 -4.39
C GLY A 58 -10.34 7.34 -3.13
N GLY A 59 -9.84 6.46 -2.42
CA GLY A 59 -8.97 6.69 -1.25
C GLY A 59 -8.73 5.41 -0.47
N LEU A 60 -9.72 4.84 0.16
CA LEU A 60 -9.61 3.61 0.93
C LEU A 60 -10.57 2.55 0.38
N ALA A 61 -10.07 1.36 0.14
CA ALA A 61 -10.89 0.21 -0.24
C ALA A 61 -10.35 -1.07 0.40
N VAL A 62 -11.25 -2.01 0.60
CA VAL A 62 -10.90 -3.40 0.89
C VAL A 62 -10.98 -4.18 -0.41
N GLY A 63 -9.87 -4.78 -0.84
CA GLY A 63 -9.83 -5.70 -1.98
C GLY A 63 -10.09 -7.13 -1.53
N GLU A 64 -11.02 -7.81 -2.19
CA GLU A 64 -11.36 -9.20 -1.93
C GLU A 64 -11.01 -10.09 -3.13
N GLY A 65 -11.07 -11.41 -2.94
CA GLY A 65 -10.69 -12.37 -3.97
C GLY A 65 -9.22 -12.23 -4.38
N THR A 66 -8.97 -11.91 -5.64
CA THR A 66 -7.62 -11.61 -6.14
C THR A 66 -7.21 -10.15 -5.93
N GLY A 67 -8.00 -9.35 -5.22
CA GLY A 67 -7.80 -7.92 -5.01
C GLY A 67 -8.56 -7.03 -6.02
N THR A 68 -9.29 -7.64 -6.96
CA THR A 68 -10.05 -6.92 -7.99
C THR A 68 -11.47 -6.57 -7.58
N GLU A 69 -12.01 -7.23 -6.56
CA GLU A 69 -13.31 -6.93 -5.98
C GLU A 69 -13.13 -5.89 -4.89
N LEU A 70 -13.51 -4.64 -5.19
CA LEU A 70 -13.25 -3.49 -4.33
C LEU A 70 -14.49 -3.11 -3.52
N ARG A 71 -14.39 -3.17 -2.20
CA ARG A 71 -15.36 -2.57 -1.29
C ARG A 71 -14.82 -1.22 -0.79
N ILE A 72 -15.42 -0.15 -1.25
CA ILE A 72 -15.01 1.21 -0.89
C ILE A 72 -15.32 1.47 0.58
N VAL A 73 -14.37 2.08 1.28
CA VAL A 73 -14.54 2.58 2.64
C VAL A 73 -14.69 4.09 2.56
N GLU A 74 -15.84 4.59 3.00
CA GLU A 74 -16.09 6.03 3.05
C GLU A 74 -15.15 6.69 4.06
N LEU A 75 -14.47 7.74 3.62
CA LEU A 75 -13.58 8.53 4.46
C LEU A 75 -14.25 9.85 4.82
N PRO A 76 -14.08 10.35 6.05
CA PRO A 76 -14.49 11.69 6.44
C PRO A 76 -13.79 12.75 5.58
N GLU A 77 -14.49 13.85 5.25
CA GLU A 77 -13.94 14.96 4.47
C GLU A 77 -12.74 15.65 5.16
N ASP A 78 -12.70 15.61 6.48
CA ASP A 78 -11.66 16.18 7.34
C ASP A 78 -10.63 15.15 7.79
N MET A 79 -10.52 14.01 7.09
CA MET A 79 -9.54 12.97 7.43
C MET A 79 -8.11 13.50 7.34
N ILE A 80 -7.36 13.32 8.41
CA ILE A 80 -5.94 13.67 8.45
C ILE A 80 -5.15 12.58 7.73
N PRO A 81 -4.31 12.93 6.72
CA PRO A 81 -3.40 11.98 6.08
C PRO A 81 -2.49 11.28 7.08
N LEU A 82 -2.01 10.09 6.72
CA LEU A 82 -0.97 9.41 7.48
C LEU A 82 0.40 9.80 6.90
N ASP A 83 1.31 10.18 7.78
CA ASP A 83 2.70 10.43 7.42
C ASP A 83 3.47 9.12 7.39
N ILE A 84 4.16 8.86 6.28
CA ILE A 84 4.79 7.58 5.98
C ILE A 84 6.21 7.82 5.47
N VAL A 85 7.14 6.99 5.89
CA VAL A 85 8.45 6.89 5.26
C VAL A 85 8.54 5.58 4.49
N LEU A 86 8.80 5.67 3.20
CA LEU A 86 9.05 4.53 2.34
C LEU A 86 10.54 4.28 2.24
N VAL A 87 10.97 3.05 2.55
CA VAL A 87 12.37 2.64 2.53
C VAL A 87 12.55 1.47 1.58
N ALA A 88 13.36 1.66 0.55
CA ALA A 88 13.71 0.56 -0.35
C ALA A 88 14.81 -0.31 0.27
N ALA A 89 14.65 -1.64 0.20
CA ALA A 89 15.75 -2.55 0.50
C ALA A 89 16.83 -2.49 -0.60
N SER A 90 18.01 -3.03 -0.28
CA SER A 90 19.15 -3.05 -1.18
C SER A 90 18.97 -3.97 -2.39
N GLU A 91 18.14 -5.00 -2.25
CA GLU A 91 17.90 -6.01 -3.27
C GLU A 91 16.42 -6.05 -3.68
N GLY A 92 16.16 -6.39 -4.94
CA GLY A 92 14.81 -6.59 -5.45
C GLY A 92 14.24 -7.94 -5.01
N LEU A 93 12.92 -8.00 -4.79
CA LEU A 93 12.18 -9.23 -4.56
C LEU A 93 11.24 -9.53 -5.72
N SER A 94 11.12 -10.81 -6.04
CA SER A 94 10.13 -11.31 -7.01
C SER A 94 8.85 -11.67 -6.26
N THR A 95 7.74 -11.01 -6.57
CA THR A 95 6.42 -11.31 -5.97
C THR A 95 6.06 -12.81 -6.05
N PRO A 96 6.21 -13.52 -7.19
CA PRO A 96 5.96 -14.96 -7.24
C PRO A 96 6.84 -15.77 -6.29
N GLN A 97 8.11 -15.39 -6.10
CA GLN A 97 8.99 -16.09 -5.16
C GLN A 97 8.57 -15.90 -3.71
N VAL A 98 8.10 -14.70 -3.35
CA VAL A 98 7.59 -14.42 -1.99
C VAL A 98 6.35 -15.26 -1.69
N PHE A 99 5.43 -15.39 -2.65
CA PHE A 99 4.27 -16.27 -2.51
C PHE A 99 4.65 -17.75 -2.42
N SER A 100 5.62 -18.22 -3.25
CA SER A 100 6.13 -19.60 -3.17
C SER A 100 6.73 -19.90 -1.80
N GLU A 101 7.55 -18.97 -1.25
CA GLU A 101 8.11 -19.10 0.10
C GLU A 101 7.02 -19.13 1.18
N LEU A 102 5.94 -18.35 1.03
CA LEU A 102 4.80 -18.40 1.94
C LEU A 102 4.16 -19.79 1.94
N ASP A 103 3.86 -20.34 0.76
CA ASP A 103 3.20 -21.63 0.60
C ASP A 103 4.08 -22.78 1.14
N GLU A 104 5.35 -22.82 0.75
CA GLU A 104 6.33 -23.79 1.24
C GLU A 104 6.56 -23.67 2.74
N GLY A 105 6.61 -22.44 3.26
CA GLY A 105 6.77 -22.17 4.68
C GLY A 105 5.56 -22.56 5.51
N ARG A 106 4.34 -22.41 5.00
CA ARG A 106 3.12 -22.92 5.63
C ARG A 106 3.10 -24.44 5.70
N VAL A 107 3.43 -25.12 4.60
CA VAL A 107 3.56 -26.59 4.58
C VAL A 107 4.62 -27.07 5.57
N ALA A 108 5.71 -26.35 5.73
CA ALA A 108 6.78 -26.68 6.68
C ALA A 108 6.52 -26.19 8.13
N GLY A 109 5.40 -25.54 8.40
CA GLY A 109 5.05 -24.99 9.72
C GLY A 109 5.89 -23.77 10.15
N ARG A 110 6.59 -23.11 9.23
CA ARG A 110 7.35 -21.87 9.50
C ARG A 110 6.46 -20.64 9.61
N TYR A 111 5.38 -20.60 8.87
CA TYR A 111 4.40 -19.52 8.88
C TYR A 111 3.04 -20.00 9.33
N PRO A 112 2.21 -19.15 9.94
CA PRO A 112 0.86 -19.54 10.34
C PRO A 112 0.02 -19.90 9.12
N GLU A 113 -0.93 -20.80 9.33
CA GLU A 113 -1.95 -21.08 8.31
C GLU A 113 -2.76 -19.83 7.97
N ALA A 114 -3.32 -19.78 6.76
CA ALA A 114 -4.21 -18.72 6.37
C ALA A 114 -5.42 -18.72 7.32
N GLY A 115 -5.53 -17.67 8.13
CA GLY A 115 -6.72 -17.44 8.95
C GLY A 115 -7.88 -16.91 8.12
N GLU A 116 -9.01 -16.64 8.78
CA GLU A 116 -10.09 -15.89 8.12
C GLU A 116 -9.57 -14.53 7.66
N LEU A 117 -9.75 -14.26 6.38
CA LEU A 117 -9.35 -13.00 5.75
C LEU A 117 -10.40 -11.92 6.09
N GLN A 118 -10.35 -11.40 7.30
CA GLN A 118 -11.19 -10.29 7.72
C GLN A 118 -10.30 -9.08 8.04
N VAL A 119 -10.66 -7.93 7.46
CA VAL A 119 -10.04 -6.67 7.88
C VAL A 119 -10.50 -6.37 9.29
N PRO A 120 -9.58 -6.16 10.26
CA PRO A 120 -9.97 -5.85 11.62
C PRO A 120 -10.85 -4.59 11.67
N SER A 121 -12.02 -4.70 12.34
CA SER A 121 -12.94 -3.56 12.46
C SER A 121 -12.29 -2.36 13.15
N GLY A 122 -11.39 -2.60 14.11
CA GLY A 122 -10.60 -1.57 14.77
C GLY A 122 -9.64 -0.86 13.81
N LEU A 123 -9.05 -1.56 12.84
CA LEU A 123 -8.21 -0.94 11.81
C LEU A 123 -9.03 0.01 10.95
N LEU A 124 -10.18 -0.44 10.44
CA LEU A 124 -11.06 0.42 9.65
C LEU A 124 -11.54 1.62 10.45
N HIS A 125 -11.92 1.41 11.72
CA HIS A 125 -12.30 2.49 12.60
C HIS A 125 -11.16 3.49 12.79
N ALA A 126 -9.95 3.04 13.11
CA ALA A 126 -8.79 3.92 13.26
C ALA A 126 -8.43 4.66 11.95
N LEU A 127 -8.58 4.02 10.79
CA LEU A 127 -8.33 4.66 9.50
C LEU A 127 -9.35 5.74 9.15
N THR A 128 -10.56 5.67 9.70
CA THR A 128 -11.65 6.64 9.41
C THR A 128 -11.85 7.68 10.50
N GLN A 129 -11.06 7.67 11.58
CA GLN A 129 -11.12 8.71 12.63
C GLN A 129 -10.43 10.00 12.20
N THR A 130 -10.99 11.13 12.68
CA THR A 130 -10.47 12.48 12.44
C THR A 130 -9.78 13.08 13.67
N GLU A 131 -9.92 12.44 14.85
CA GLU A 131 -9.40 12.93 16.12
C GLU A 131 -8.22 12.09 16.63
N ALA A 132 -7.48 12.63 17.59
CA ALA A 132 -6.37 11.99 18.30
C ALA A 132 -5.28 11.39 17.38
N PRO A 133 -4.54 12.21 16.60
CA PRO A 133 -3.64 11.73 15.56
C PRO A 133 -2.66 10.65 16.03
N ILE A 134 -1.95 10.88 17.15
CA ILE A 134 -0.93 9.96 17.66
C ILE A 134 -1.56 8.63 18.13
N ALA A 135 -2.63 8.67 18.92
CA ALA A 135 -3.30 7.46 19.38
C ALA A 135 -3.86 6.64 18.21
N ARG A 136 -4.39 7.32 17.19
CA ARG A 136 -4.89 6.72 15.95
C ARG A 136 -3.78 5.99 15.21
N ILE A 137 -2.60 6.62 15.03
CA ILE A 137 -1.48 6.04 14.31
C ILE A 137 -0.94 4.79 15.02
N HIS A 138 -0.83 4.84 16.34
CA HIS A 138 -0.47 3.68 17.15
C HIS A 138 -1.51 2.55 17.07
N GLU A 139 -2.80 2.89 17.01
CA GLU A 139 -3.85 1.89 16.84
C GLU A 139 -3.79 1.24 15.46
N ILE A 140 -3.57 2.02 14.41
CA ILE A 140 -3.32 1.49 13.06
C ILE A 140 -2.13 0.54 13.09
N GLY A 141 -0.98 0.98 13.61
CA GLY A 141 0.25 0.17 13.68
C GLY A 141 0.02 -1.18 14.34
N ARG A 142 -0.64 -1.21 15.50
CA ARG A 142 -0.93 -2.46 16.24
C ARG A 142 -1.80 -3.46 15.47
N GLN A 143 -2.58 -3.01 14.49
CA GLN A 143 -3.49 -3.85 13.72
C GLN A 143 -3.00 -4.17 12.32
N LEU A 144 -1.89 -3.57 11.88
CA LEU A 144 -1.29 -3.89 10.59
C LEU A 144 -0.78 -5.34 10.60
N ARG A 145 -1.11 -6.03 9.54
CA ARG A 145 -0.66 -7.40 9.31
C ARG A 145 -0.36 -7.60 7.83
N ASN A 146 0.75 -8.23 7.55
CA ASN A 146 1.11 -8.66 6.21
C ASN A 146 1.67 -10.08 6.26
N ASP A 147 0.93 -11.06 5.75
CA ASP A 147 1.34 -12.47 5.73
C ASP A 147 2.59 -12.70 4.86
N LEU A 148 2.87 -11.78 3.93
CA LEU A 148 4.06 -11.84 3.08
C LEU A 148 5.32 -11.28 3.76
N GLN A 149 5.21 -10.64 4.93
CA GLN A 149 6.37 -10.03 5.61
C GLN A 149 7.42 -11.07 6.01
N GLY A 150 7.01 -12.17 6.64
CA GLY A 150 7.94 -13.26 7.03
C GLY A 150 8.66 -13.86 5.81
N PRO A 151 7.93 -14.29 4.77
CA PRO A 151 8.53 -14.74 3.51
C PRO A 151 9.47 -13.72 2.87
N ALA A 152 9.08 -12.44 2.82
CA ALA A 152 9.93 -11.39 2.27
C ALA A 152 11.24 -11.23 3.05
N VAL A 153 11.18 -11.26 4.39
CA VAL A 153 12.36 -11.21 5.26
C VAL A 153 13.25 -12.44 5.06
N THR A 154 12.66 -13.63 4.90
CA THR A 154 13.41 -14.86 4.62
C THR A 154 14.22 -14.75 3.33
N LEU A 155 13.64 -14.17 2.27
CA LEU A 155 14.28 -14.00 0.97
C LEU A 155 15.20 -12.78 0.90
N ALA A 156 14.96 -11.75 1.71
CA ALA A 156 15.76 -10.53 1.78
C ALA A 156 15.99 -10.12 3.26
N PRO A 157 16.96 -10.71 3.96
CA PRO A 157 17.24 -10.47 5.38
C PRO A 157 17.55 -9.01 5.74
N ASP A 158 17.94 -8.18 4.77
CA ASP A 158 18.13 -6.73 4.95
C ASP A 158 16.85 -6.01 5.41
N LEU A 159 15.68 -6.55 5.07
CA LEU A 159 14.38 -6.04 5.52
C LEU A 159 14.25 -6.07 7.05
N GLU A 160 14.75 -7.12 7.71
CA GLU A 160 14.70 -7.23 9.17
C GLU A 160 15.43 -6.07 9.85
N THR A 161 16.56 -5.64 9.28
CA THR A 161 17.33 -4.49 9.81
C THR A 161 16.51 -3.19 9.78
N ILE A 162 15.63 -3.02 8.79
CA ILE A 162 14.77 -1.84 8.67
C ILE A 162 13.57 -1.98 9.61
N LEU A 163 12.96 -3.17 9.65
CA LEU A 163 11.75 -3.45 10.47
C LEU A 163 12.03 -3.37 11.98
N THR A 164 13.25 -3.73 12.40
CA THR A 164 13.62 -3.77 13.82
C THR A 164 14.46 -2.56 14.27
N MET A 165 14.56 -1.54 13.41
CA MET A 165 15.33 -0.36 13.71
C MET A 165 14.68 0.43 14.85
N ASP A 166 15.47 0.69 15.90
CA ASP A 166 15.04 1.55 17.00
C ASP A 166 15.18 3.03 16.60
N ASN A 167 14.07 3.74 16.57
CA ASN A 167 14.01 5.17 16.27
C ASN A 167 12.76 5.79 16.91
N GLU A 168 12.95 6.84 17.69
CA GLU A 168 11.87 7.54 18.42
C GLU A 168 10.80 8.15 17.48
N SER A 169 11.17 8.45 16.22
CA SER A 169 10.26 9.01 15.22
C SER A 169 9.41 7.95 14.50
N MET A 170 9.59 6.67 14.83
CA MET A 170 8.93 5.53 14.20
C MET A 170 7.81 4.99 15.09
N VAL A 171 6.61 4.88 14.55
CA VAL A 171 5.48 4.25 15.25
C VAL A 171 5.41 2.75 14.96
N GLU A 172 5.40 2.39 13.69
CA GLU A 172 5.33 1.00 13.22
C GLU A 172 5.99 0.87 11.86
N ALA A 173 6.68 -0.24 11.62
CA ALA A 173 7.27 -0.57 10.33
C ALA A 173 6.72 -1.89 9.80
N PHE A 174 6.42 -1.95 8.52
CA PHE A 174 5.89 -3.14 7.86
C PHE A 174 6.32 -3.23 6.41
N VAL A 175 6.41 -4.44 5.89
CA VAL A 175 6.67 -4.67 4.46
C VAL A 175 5.43 -4.29 3.65
N SER A 176 5.60 -3.46 2.64
CA SER A 176 4.53 -3.07 1.71
C SER A 176 4.33 -4.16 0.65
N GLY A 177 3.15 -4.78 0.64
CA GLY A 177 2.83 -5.88 -0.28
C GLY A 177 3.81 -7.05 -0.14
N SER A 178 4.37 -7.50 -1.26
CA SER A 178 5.43 -8.53 -1.28
C SER A 178 6.84 -7.96 -1.05
N GLY A 179 6.97 -6.69 -0.75
CA GLY A 179 8.25 -6.01 -0.63
C GLY A 179 8.93 -5.72 -1.99
N PRO A 180 10.20 -5.34 -2.00
CA PRO A 180 11.09 -5.12 -0.88
C PRO A 180 10.99 -3.72 -0.24
N THR A 181 9.92 -2.97 -0.46
CA THR A 181 9.72 -1.69 0.20
C THR A 181 9.16 -1.90 1.60
N VAL A 182 9.76 -1.25 2.59
CA VAL A 182 9.21 -1.12 3.94
C VAL A 182 8.52 0.23 4.05
N ALA A 183 7.30 0.24 4.54
CA ALA A 183 6.60 1.45 4.93
C ALA A 183 6.69 1.61 6.45
N ILE A 184 6.98 2.82 6.89
CA ILE A 184 7.10 3.18 8.31
C ILE A 184 6.10 4.29 8.60
N LEU A 185 5.20 4.06 9.55
CA LEU A 185 4.31 5.10 10.06
C LEU A 185 5.10 6.04 10.97
N ALA A 186 4.92 7.33 10.77
CA ALA A 186 5.47 8.39 11.62
C ALA A 186 4.34 9.13 12.35
N GLU A 187 4.68 9.77 13.47
CA GLU A 187 3.68 10.51 14.26
C GLU A 187 3.15 11.75 13.52
N ASP A 188 4.01 12.39 12.74
CA ASP A 188 3.68 13.57 11.93
C ASP A 188 4.70 13.75 10.78
N ALA A 189 4.47 14.77 9.95
CA ALA A 189 5.33 15.08 8.80
C ALA A 189 6.77 15.43 9.21
N THR A 190 6.96 16.07 10.36
CA THR A 190 8.30 16.43 10.85
C THR A 190 9.07 15.17 11.23
N ALA A 191 8.45 14.26 11.98
CA ALA A 191 9.01 12.96 12.33
C ALA A 191 9.33 12.13 11.09
N ALA A 192 8.45 12.15 10.06
CA ALA A 192 8.69 11.47 8.78
C ALA A 192 9.92 12.03 8.06
N ASP A 193 10.04 13.35 7.97
CA ASP A 193 11.18 14.02 7.32
C ASP A 193 12.50 13.74 8.05
N GLU A 194 12.51 13.82 9.37
CA GLU A 194 13.68 13.52 10.21
C GLU A 194 14.13 12.07 10.06
N LEU A 195 13.18 11.13 10.10
CA LEU A 195 13.44 9.71 9.90
C LEU A 195 13.98 9.43 8.50
N ALA A 196 13.36 9.97 7.46
CA ALA A 196 13.84 9.82 6.09
C ALA A 196 15.24 10.39 5.91
N ALA A 197 15.54 11.54 6.51
CA ALA A 197 16.86 12.13 6.49
C ALA A 197 17.90 11.27 7.25
N ALA A 198 17.52 10.70 8.41
CA ALA A 198 18.38 9.79 9.17
C ALA A 198 18.71 8.50 8.39
N LEU A 199 17.72 7.92 7.72
CA LEU A 199 17.90 6.76 6.86
C LEU A 199 18.80 7.03 5.67
N ARG A 200 18.61 8.17 5.00
CA ARG A 200 19.49 8.60 3.89
C ARG A 200 20.93 8.80 4.33
N ARG A 201 21.19 9.34 5.54
CA ARG A 201 22.55 9.43 6.10
C ARG A 201 23.20 8.06 6.34
N ARG A 202 22.39 7.01 6.56
CA ARG A 202 22.82 5.61 6.68
C ARG A 202 22.93 4.89 5.32
N GLY A 203 22.79 5.62 4.21
CA GLY A 203 22.91 5.09 2.85
C GLY A 203 21.64 4.37 2.34
N ARG A 204 20.48 4.51 3.03
CA ARG A 204 19.22 3.95 2.58
C ARG A 204 18.50 4.89 1.60
N HIS A 205 17.80 4.32 0.64
CA HIS A 205 16.84 5.07 -0.16
C HIS A 205 15.54 5.22 0.63
N ALA A 206 15.29 6.42 1.13
CA ALA A 206 14.11 6.71 1.94
C ALA A 206 13.41 7.98 1.45
N ILE A 207 12.07 7.95 1.42
CA ILE A 207 11.21 9.04 0.98
C ILE A 207 10.13 9.24 2.04
N ALA A 208 10.03 10.46 2.59
CA ALA A 208 8.87 10.88 3.37
C ALA A 208 7.73 11.25 2.42
N THR A 209 6.54 10.80 2.72
CA THR A 209 5.32 11.04 1.96
C THR A 209 4.09 10.94 2.86
N GLN A 210 2.92 11.24 2.30
CA GLN A 210 1.65 11.12 3.00
C GLN A 210 0.68 10.27 2.19
N THR A 211 -0.27 9.64 2.87
CA THR A 211 -1.44 9.09 2.17
C THR A 211 -2.20 10.24 1.52
N PRO A 212 -2.89 10.01 0.39
CA PRO A 212 -3.71 11.06 -0.22
C PRO A 212 -4.72 11.60 0.80
N ALA A 213 -4.79 12.93 0.93
CA ALA A 213 -5.95 13.58 1.51
C ALA A 213 -7.11 13.48 0.50
N MET A 214 -8.34 13.50 1.01
CA MET A 214 -9.50 13.69 0.13
C MET A 214 -9.39 15.09 -0.50
N LEU A 215 -9.39 15.17 -1.82
CA LEU A 215 -9.41 16.42 -2.59
C LEU A 215 -10.84 16.91 -2.75
#